data_775530f83d21c2d63037dfbcab1d88d8
#
_entry.id   775530f83d21c2d63037dfbcab1d88d8
#
_cell.length_a   1.000
_cell.length_b   1.000
_cell.length_c   1.000
_cell.angle_alpha   90.00
_cell.angle_beta   90.00
_cell.angle_gamma   90.00
#
_symmetry.space_group_name_H-M   'P 1'
#
loop_
_entity.id
_entity.type
_entity.pdbx_description
1 polymer ?
#
loop_
_entity_poly.entity_id
_entity_poly.type
_entity_poly.pdbx_seq_one_letter_code
_entity_poly.pdbx_strand_id
1 'polypeptide(L)'
;MVHQTSCHVYKDAGTVERTQDNMEVRLDEKVTNEKETRALGIEVGDFVSFDPRTIVTDTGFIKSRHLDDKVSASILLNLLRAYKEEKIQLPVTTTFAFSVFEEVGHGANSSIPSEVVEYLAVDMGAMGDDQATDEYTVSICVKDASGPYHYEFRQHLVALAKAQEIPYKLDIYPFYGSDASAAMSAGAEVKHALLGAGIESSHSYERTHLDSVVATERMVDAYLKSDLVD
;
A
#
# COMPACT_ATOMS: atom_id res chain seq x y z
N MET A 1 22.16 -5.85 6.67
CA MET A 1 22.84 -5.06 7.72
C MET A 1 23.43 -3.81 7.09
N VAL A 2 23.54 -2.72 7.84
CA VAL A 2 24.36 -1.58 7.46
C VAL A 2 25.80 -1.86 7.87
N HIS A 3 26.77 -1.51 7.03
CA HIS A 3 28.19 -1.64 7.36
C HIS A 3 28.60 -0.70 8.49
N GLN A 4 29.69 -1.02 9.18
CA GLN A 4 30.36 -0.15 10.15
C GLN A 4 29.46 0.33 11.30
N THR A 5 28.51 -0.47 11.75
CA THR A 5 27.56 -0.12 12.81
C THR A 5 27.96 -0.57 14.21
N SER A 6 29.11 -1.23 14.37
CA SER A 6 29.64 -1.58 15.69
C SER A 6 30.24 -0.36 16.37
N CYS A 7 29.54 0.21 17.33
CA CYS A 7 30.00 1.42 18.06
C CYS A 7 31.29 1.22 18.87
N HIS A 8 31.69 -0.02 19.13
CA HIS A 8 32.93 -0.34 19.80
C HIS A 8 34.14 -0.39 18.85
N VAL A 9 33.89 -0.36 17.54
CA VAL A 9 34.94 -0.44 16.49
C VAL A 9 34.99 0.81 15.63
N TYR A 10 33.83 1.37 15.31
CA TYR A 10 33.71 2.50 14.39
C TYR A 10 33.16 3.74 15.10
N LYS A 11 33.89 4.84 14.98
CA LYS A 11 33.54 6.12 15.61
C LYS A 11 32.22 6.68 15.06
N ASP A 12 31.96 6.43 13.77
CA ASP A 12 30.83 7.00 13.03
C ASP A 12 29.62 6.03 12.95
N ALA A 13 29.60 4.99 13.79
CA ALA A 13 28.57 3.94 13.76
C ALA A 13 27.13 4.46 13.86
N GLY A 14 26.91 5.62 14.53
CA GLY A 14 25.59 6.25 14.65
C GLY A 14 25.19 7.17 13.50
N THR A 15 26.07 7.43 12.56
CA THR A 15 25.88 8.40 11.45
C THR A 15 26.04 7.78 10.07
N VAL A 16 26.33 6.48 9.98
CA VAL A 16 26.45 5.77 8.70
C VAL A 16 25.12 5.79 7.98
N GLU A 17 25.11 6.37 6.79
CA GLU A 17 23.91 6.43 5.94
C GLU A 17 23.48 5.03 5.48
N ARG A 18 22.17 4.82 5.44
CA ARG A 18 21.57 3.61 4.88
C ARG A 18 21.42 3.75 3.36
N THR A 19 22.50 3.58 2.66
CA THR A 19 22.57 3.56 1.19
C THR A 19 22.81 2.14 0.67
N GLN A 20 22.57 1.93 -0.62
CA GLN A 20 22.85 0.64 -1.27
C GLN A 20 24.30 0.20 -1.06
N ASP A 21 25.25 1.11 -1.17
CA ASP A 21 26.70 0.82 -1.03
C ASP A 21 27.10 0.52 0.42
N ASN A 22 26.30 0.96 1.38
CA ASN A 22 26.57 0.77 2.81
C ASN A 22 25.79 -0.40 3.41
N MET A 23 25.08 -1.17 2.61
CA MET A 23 24.27 -2.29 3.09
C MET A 23 24.66 -3.61 2.42
N GLU A 24 24.53 -4.68 3.19
CA GLU A 24 24.70 -6.05 2.69
C GLU A 24 23.67 -6.98 3.33
N VAL A 25 23.37 -8.07 2.63
CA VAL A 25 22.69 -9.22 3.20
C VAL A 25 23.73 -10.09 3.90
N ARG A 26 23.58 -10.29 5.21
CA ARG A 26 24.43 -11.23 5.97
C ARG A 26 23.74 -12.59 6.00
N LEU A 27 24.45 -13.59 5.54
CA LEU A 27 23.99 -14.98 5.58
C LEU A 27 24.39 -15.62 6.92
N ASP A 28 23.48 -16.41 7.50
CA ASP A 28 23.78 -17.21 8.69
C ASP A 28 24.47 -18.54 8.29
N GLU A 29 25.47 -18.41 7.40
CA GLU A 29 26.29 -19.48 6.87
C GLU A 29 27.79 -19.14 6.97
N LYS A 30 28.65 -20.17 7.02
CA LYS A 30 30.10 -19.99 7.11
C LYS A 30 30.70 -19.76 5.72
N VAL A 31 30.34 -18.65 5.10
CA VAL A 31 30.86 -18.22 3.79
C VAL A 31 31.51 -16.85 3.90
N THR A 32 32.61 -16.65 3.18
CA THR A 32 33.41 -15.43 3.25
C THR A 32 33.72 -14.81 1.88
N ASN A 33 33.30 -15.47 0.80
CA ASN A 33 33.61 -15.02 -0.56
C ASN A 33 32.51 -15.48 -1.54
N GLU A 34 32.50 -14.90 -2.74
CA GLU A 34 31.55 -15.14 -3.80
C GLU A 34 31.42 -16.63 -4.17
N LYS A 35 32.56 -17.34 -4.30
CA LYS A 35 32.57 -18.76 -4.70
C LYS A 35 31.80 -19.63 -3.68
N GLU A 36 32.04 -19.37 -2.41
CA GLU A 36 31.34 -20.07 -1.33
C GLU A 36 29.86 -19.76 -1.30
N THR A 37 29.49 -18.48 -1.51
CA THR A 37 28.08 -18.04 -1.59
C THR A 37 27.36 -18.70 -2.77
N ARG A 38 28.00 -18.72 -3.95
CA ARG A 38 27.44 -19.40 -5.14
C ARG A 38 27.29 -20.90 -4.93
N ALA A 39 28.18 -21.52 -4.14
CA ALA A 39 28.08 -22.94 -3.80
C ALA A 39 26.84 -23.27 -2.94
N LEU A 40 26.24 -22.29 -2.27
CA LEU A 40 24.93 -22.42 -1.60
C LEU A 40 23.74 -22.32 -2.57
N GLY A 41 23.97 -22.05 -3.86
CA GLY A 41 22.92 -21.87 -4.86
C GLY A 41 22.40 -20.44 -4.94
N ILE A 42 23.08 -19.46 -4.33
CA ILE A 42 22.71 -18.05 -4.33
C ILE A 42 23.39 -17.34 -5.50
N GLU A 43 22.59 -16.68 -6.33
CA GLU A 43 23.05 -15.99 -7.53
C GLU A 43 22.61 -14.52 -7.58
N VAL A 44 23.25 -13.75 -8.45
CA VAL A 44 22.83 -12.38 -8.73
C VAL A 44 21.46 -12.39 -9.37
N GLY A 45 20.52 -11.62 -8.80
CA GLY A 45 19.12 -11.57 -9.22
C GLY A 45 18.16 -12.36 -8.35
N ASP A 46 18.67 -13.10 -7.37
CA ASP A 46 17.83 -13.78 -6.40
C ASP A 46 17.11 -12.80 -5.48
N PHE A 47 15.89 -13.12 -5.11
CA PHE A 47 15.07 -12.32 -4.20
C PHE A 47 15.36 -12.66 -2.74
N VAL A 48 15.40 -11.63 -1.90
CA VAL A 48 15.53 -11.76 -0.45
C VAL A 48 14.21 -11.40 0.21
N SER A 49 13.57 -12.37 0.85
CA SER A 49 12.36 -12.14 1.64
C SER A 49 12.72 -11.83 3.08
N PHE A 50 12.14 -10.76 3.62
CA PHE A 50 12.29 -10.41 5.02
C PHE A 50 11.13 -10.95 5.84
N ASP A 51 11.40 -11.40 7.07
CA ASP A 51 10.38 -11.70 8.06
C ASP A 51 9.52 -10.45 8.31
N PRO A 52 8.19 -10.51 8.14
CA PRO A 52 7.30 -9.39 8.37
C PRO A 52 7.26 -8.94 9.83
N ARG A 53 7.59 -9.79 10.79
CA ARG A 53 7.61 -9.53 12.25
C ARG A 53 6.30 -8.89 12.72
N THR A 54 5.18 -9.46 12.29
CA THR A 54 3.84 -8.91 12.56
C THR A 54 3.50 -9.00 14.05
N ILE A 55 3.09 -7.88 14.62
CA ILE A 55 2.62 -7.75 16.00
C ILE A 55 1.27 -7.01 15.97
N VAL A 56 0.26 -7.61 16.59
CA VAL A 56 -1.02 -6.96 16.88
C VAL A 56 -1.10 -6.77 18.37
N THR A 57 -1.33 -5.54 18.81
CA THR A 57 -1.43 -5.20 20.23
C THR A 57 -2.87 -5.29 20.72
N ASP A 58 -3.08 -5.48 22.03
CA ASP A 58 -4.42 -5.48 22.64
C ASP A 58 -5.13 -4.12 22.50
N THR A 59 -4.39 -3.07 22.21
CA THR A 59 -4.90 -1.72 21.98
C THR A 59 -5.22 -1.43 20.48
N GLY A 60 -5.14 -2.43 19.61
CA GLY A 60 -5.53 -2.33 18.21
C GLY A 60 -4.44 -1.90 17.23
N PHE A 61 -3.20 -1.62 17.69
CA PHE A 61 -2.11 -1.30 16.79
C PHE A 61 -1.58 -2.55 16.07
N ILE A 62 -1.33 -2.41 14.79
CA ILE A 62 -0.75 -3.42 13.93
C ILE A 62 0.61 -2.90 13.46
N LYS A 63 1.66 -3.67 13.73
CA LYS A 63 3.03 -3.37 13.30
C LYS A 63 3.55 -4.54 12.48
N SER A 64 4.06 -4.25 11.31
CA SER A 64 4.59 -5.28 10.40
C SER A 64 5.44 -4.63 9.33
N ARG A 65 6.28 -5.41 8.65
CA ARG A 65 6.69 -5.06 7.29
C ARG A 65 5.55 -5.36 6.33
N HIS A 66 5.50 -4.65 5.22
CA HIS A 66 4.57 -4.91 4.10
C HIS A 66 3.08 -4.74 4.46
N LEU A 67 2.74 -3.84 5.40
CA LEU A 67 1.36 -3.36 5.54
C LEU A 67 0.95 -2.61 4.28
N ASP A 68 1.89 -1.89 3.70
CA ASP A 68 1.93 -1.39 2.34
C ASP A 68 2.41 -2.53 1.39
N ASP A 69 1.53 -3.18 0.55
CA ASP A 69 0.08 -2.94 0.63
C ASP A 69 -0.70 -4.25 0.90
N LYS A 70 -0.20 -5.08 1.81
CA LYS A 70 -0.90 -6.30 2.22
C LYS A 70 -2.15 -6.03 3.06
N VAL A 71 -2.25 -4.87 3.70
CA VAL A 71 -3.45 -4.52 4.47
C VAL A 71 -4.63 -4.33 3.53
N SER A 72 -4.48 -3.61 2.43
CA SER A 72 -5.55 -3.41 1.45
C SER A 72 -5.88 -4.70 0.70
N ALA A 73 -4.86 -5.48 0.35
CA ALA A 73 -5.09 -6.82 -0.20
C ALA A 73 -5.95 -7.70 0.75
N SER A 74 -5.70 -7.63 2.05
CA SER A 74 -6.48 -8.35 3.06
C SER A 74 -7.91 -7.85 3.16
N ILE A 75 -8.14 -6.54 3.10
CA ILE A 75 -9.47 -5.91 3.07
C ILE A 75 -10.25 -6.41 1.85
N LEU A 76 -9.67 -6.34 0.67
CA LEU A 76 -10.31 -6.79 -0.57
C LEU A 76 -10.66 -8.28 -0.55
N LEU A 77 -9.75 -9.12 -0.05
CA LEU A 77 -10.01 -10.55 0.09
C LEU A 77 -11.11 -10.86 1.12
N ASN A 78 -11.17 -10.09 2.21
CA ASN A 78 -12.23 -10.22 3.21
C ASN A 78 -13.61 -9.86 2.63
N LEU A 79 -13.69 -8.75 1.90
CA LEU A 79 -14.92 -8.34 1.21
C LEU A 79 -15.37 -9.36 0.17
N LEU A 80 -14.45 -9.87 -0.67
CA LEU A 80 -14.75 -10.92 -1.64
C LEU A 80 -15.30 -12.17 -0.97
N ARG A 81 -14.72 -12.59 0.16
CA ARG A 81 -15.21 -13.73 0.93
C ARG A 81 -16.61 -13.47 1.48
N ALA A 82 -16.81 -12.32 2.14
CA ALA A 82 -18.11 -11.94 2.71
C ALA A 82 -19.20 -11.89 1.62
N TYR A 83 -18.92 -11.25 0.48
CA TYR A 83 -19.89 -11.16 -0.62
C TYR A 83 -20.26 -12.53 -1.19
N LYS A 84 -19.29 -13.44 -1.30
CA LYS A 84 -19.55 -14.80 -1.75
C LYS A 84 -20.40 -15.60 -0.74
N GLU A 85 -20.06 -15.52 0.55
CA GLU A 85 -20.74 -16.25 1.62
C GLU A 85 -22.18 -15.72 1.82
N GLU A 86 -22.37 -14.40 1.80
CA GLU A 86 -23.67 -13.74 1.98
C GLU A 86 -24.47 -13.60 0.69
N LYS A 87 -23.91 -14.02 -0.46
CA LYS A 87 -24.51 -13.93 -1.80
C LYS A 87 -24.92 -12.50 -2.18
N ILE A 88 -24.10 -11.53 -1.78
CA ILE A 88 -24.32 -10.12 -2.13
C ILE A 88 -24.12 -9.94 -3.64
N GLN A 89 -25.08 -9.24 -4.26
CA GLN A 89 -25.00 -8.82 -5.65
C GLN A 89 -24.61 -7.34 -5.69
N LEU A 90 -23.52 -7.03 -6.36
CA LEU A 90 -23.11 -5.65 -6.58
C LEU A 90 -23.94 -5.02 -7.71
N PRO A 91 -24.21 -3.70 -7.67
CA PRO A 91 -25.00 -3.01 -8.67
C PRO A 91 -24.32 -2.96 -10.04
N VAL A 92 -23.01 -3.02 -10.07
CA VAL A 92 -22.19 -2.99 -11.30
C VAL A 92 -21.20 -4.14 -11.35
N THR A 93 -20.79 -4.53 -12.56
CA THR A 93 -19.73 -5.51 -12.76
C THR A 93 -18.42 -4.98 -12.15
N THR A 94 -17.87 -5.72 -11.23
CA THR A 94 -16.67 -5.32 -10.49
C THR A 94 -15.55 -6.33 -10.67
N THR A 95 -14.37 -5.84 -10.97
CA THR A 95 -13.14 -6.64 -11.04
C THR A 95 -12.24 -6.29 -9.86
N PHE A 96 -11.87 -7.27 -9.07
CA PHE A 96 -10.84 -7.15 -8.03
C PHE A 96 -9.51 -7.56 -8.64
N ALA A 97 -8.61 -6.60 -8.82
CA ALA A 97 -7.27 -6.83 -9.36
C ALA A 97 -6.22 -6.79 -8.26
N PHE A 98 -5.34 -7.78 -8.24
CA PHE A 98 -4.18 -7.81 -7.35
C PHE A 98 -2.95 -7.79 -8.25
N SER A 99 -2.30 -6.66 -8.33
CA SER A 99 -1.11 -6.49 -9.15
C SER A 99 0.14 -7.07 -8.48
N VAL A 100 1.19 -7.31 -9.26
CA VAL A 100 2.43 -7.91 -8.77
C VAL A 100 3.58 -6.90 -8.76
N PHE A 101 3.52 -5.87 -9.62
CA PHE A 101 4.60 -4.91 -9.82
C PHE A 101 4.24 -3.48 -9.39
N GLU A 102 3.27 -3.31 -8.50
CA GLU A 102 2.84 -1.99 -8.01
C GLU A 102 4.00 -1.23 -7.40
N GLU A 103 4.77 -1.86 -6.49
CA GLU A 103 5.90 -1.29 -5.74
C GLU A 103 7.09 -0.82 -6.60
N VAL A 104 7.05 -1.12 -7.88
CA VAL A 104 8.03 -0.68 -8.87
C VAL A 104 7.39 0.09 -10.04
N GLY A 105 6.15 0.55 -9.84
CA GLY A 105 5.48 1.56 -10.67
C GLY A 105 4.84 1.05 -11.95
N HIS A 106 4.54 -0.25 -12.09
CA HIS A 106 3.89 -0.78 -13.29
C HIS A 106 2.93 -1.94 -13.05
N GLY A 107 2.24 -1.95 -11.91
CA GLY A 107 1.26 -2.97 -11.57
C GLY A 107 0.03 -2.95 -12.48
N ALA A 108 -0.52 -1.79 -12.80
CA ALA A 108 -1.74 -1.61 -13.59
C ALA A 108 -1.51 -1.02 -14.99
N ASN A 109 -0.32 -1.14 -15.53
CA ASN A 109 -0.01 -0.62 -16.88
C ASN A 109 -0.68 -1.41 -18.02
N SER A 110 -1.21 -2.59 -17.70
CA SER A 110 -1.89 -3.48 -18.65
C SER A 110 -2.94 -4.30 -17.94
N SER A 111 -3.69 -5.10 -18.69
CA SER A 111 -4.69 -6.04 -18.17
C SER A 111 -5.93 -5.39 -17.54
N ILE A 112 -6.16 -4.08 -17.75
CA ILE A 112 -7.44 -3.46 -17.39
C ILE A 112 -8.44 -3.81 -18.50
N PRO A 113 -9.58 -4.44 -18.16
CA PRO A 113 -10.63 -4.71 -19.14
C PRO A 113 -11.12 -3.43 -19.82
N SER A 114 -11.37 -3.47 -21.12
CA SER A 114 -11.73 -2.28 -21.92
C SER A 114 -13.06 -1.63 -21.52
N GLU A 115 -13.92 -2.37 -20.83
CA GLU A 115 -15.22 -1.91 -20.31
C GLU A 115 -15.13 -1.21 -18.96
N VAL A 116 -13.95 -1.18 -18.31
CA VAL A 116 -13.75 -0.48 -17.03
C VAL A 116 -13.83 1.03 -17.26
N VAL A 117 -14.69 1.70 -16.52
CA VAL A 117 -14.89 3.15 -16.57
C VAL A 117 -14.43 3.86 -15.28
N GLU A 118 -14.32 3.14 -14.19
CA GLU A 118 -13.80 3.61 -12.90
C GLU A 118 -12.71 2.69 -12.39
N TYR A 119 -11.63 3.28 -11.90
CA TYR A 119 -10.52 2.57 -11.28
C TYR A 119 -10.27 3.12 -9.88
N LEU A 120 -10.58 2.34 -8.87
CA LEU A 120 -10.25 2.68 -7.48
C LEU A 120 -9.03 1.89 -7.04
N ALA A 121 -7.91 2.57 -6.82
CA ALA A 121 -6.78 1.98 -6.11
C ALA A 121 -7.11 1.94 -4.61
N VAL A 122 -6.97 0.77 -4.02
CA VAL A 122 -7.03 0.57 -2.58
C VAL A 122 -5.62 0.26 -2.14
N ASP A 123 -4.94 1.29 -1.67
CA ASP A 123 -3.53 1.29 -1.33
C ASP A 123 -3.39 1.84 0.10
N MET A 124 -2.41 2.65 0.42
CA MET A 124 -2.25 3.22 1.76
C MET A 124 -2.29 4.74 1.75
N GLY A 125 -2.60 5.34 2.90
CA GLY A 125 -2.42 6.75 3.16
C GLY A 125 -1.09 6.98 3.88
N ALA A 126 -0.24 7.85 3.35
CA ALA A 126 1.06 8.16 3.93
C ALA A 126 0.91 9.14 5.10
N MET A 127 1.50 8.82 6.24
CA MET A 127 1.54 9.69 7.42
C MET A 127 2.83 10.52 7.44
N GLY A 128 2.74 11.76 7.89
CA GLY A 128 3.87 12.67 8.02
C GLY A 128 3.45 13.99 8.69
N ASP A 129 4.42 14.83 9.06
CA ASP A 129 4.18 16.03 9.86
C ASP A 129 3.20 17.03 9.20
N ASP A 130 3.20 17.13 7.88
CA ASP A 130 2.35 18.03 7.10
C ASP A 130 1.14 17.30 6.46
N GLN A 131 0.90 16.03 6.81
CA GLN A 131 -0.20 15.24 6.28
C GLN A 131 -1.41 15.25 7.22
N ALA A 132 -2.61 15.21 6.67
CA ALA A 132 -3.84 15.06 7.45
C ALA A 132 -4.12 13.59 7.83
N THR A 133 -3.55 12.66 7.10
CA THR A 133 -3.69 11.21 7.30
C THR A 133 -3.21 10.78 8.67
N ASP A 134 -4.02 9.95 9.32
CA ASP A 134 -3.72 9.34 10.60
C ASP A 134 -4.02 7.82 10.57
N GLU A 135 -3.62 7.09 11.61
CA GLU A 135 -3.84 5.66 11.74
C GLU A 135 -5.27 5.26 12.20
N TYR A 136 -6.22 6.19 12.26
CA TYR A 136 -7.57 5.94 12.78
C TYR A 136 -8.68 6.16 11.74
N THR A 137 -8.34 6.73 10.60
CA THR A 137 -9.29 7.11 9.55
C THR A 137 -8.91 6.48 8.21
N VAL A 138 -9.85 6.40 7.26
CA VAL A 138 -9.49 6.12 5.87
C VAL A 138 -8.95 7.41 5.24
N SER A 139 -7.83 7.30 4.54
CA SER A 139 -7.32 8.38 3.71
C SER A 139 -7.95 8.31 2.32
N ILE A 140 -8.39 9.45 1.79
CA ILE A 140 -8.84 9.62 0.40
C ILE A 140 -7.85 10.60 -0.25
N CYS A 141 -7.06 10.12 -1.19
CA CYS A 141 -6.04 10.93 -1.84
C CYS A 141 -6.67 11.92 -2.82
N VAL A 142 -6.26 13.18 -2.72
CA VAL A 142 -6.72 14.26 -3.62
C VAL A 142 -5.78 14.38 -4.82
N LYS A 143 -4.48 14.20 -4.56
CA LYS A 143 -3.42 14.36 -5.55
C LYS A 143 -2.19 13.58 -5.10
N ASP A 144 -1.51 12.95 -6.04
CA ASP A 144 -0.18 12.37 -5.86
C ASP A 144 0.88 13.08 -6.73
N ALA A 145 2.07 12.49 -6.86
CA ALA A 145 3.16 13.04 -7.67
C ALA A 145 2.80 13.10 -9.18
N SER A 146 1.90 12.24 -9.67
CA SER A 146 1.48 12.19 -11.07
C SER A 146 0.45 13.27 -11.44
N GLY A 147 -0.31 13.76 -10.44
CA GLY A 147 -1.36 14.75 -10.65
C GLY A 147 -2.59 14.57 -9.76
N PRO A 148 -3.66 15.33 -10.01
CA PRO A 148 -4.91 15.21 -9.26
C PRO A 148 -5.67 13.95 -9.66
N TYR A 149 -6.29 13.30 -8.69
CA TYR A 149 -7.29 12.26 -8.91
C TYR A 149 -8.62 12.86 -9.40
N HIS A 150 -9.46 12.04 -10.04
CA HIS A 150 -10.71 12.49 -10.65
C HIS A 150 -11.60 13.17 -9.61
N TYR A 151 -12.01 14.40 -9.90
CA TYR A 151 -12.69 15.27 -8.92
C TYR A 151 -14.04 14.71 -8.46
N GLU A 152 -14.90 14.34 -9.41
CA GLU A 152 -16.25 13.85 -9.12
C GLU A 152 -16.18 12.50 -8.41
N PHE A 153 -15.23 11.63 -8.75
CA PHE A 153 -15.05 10.36 -8.06
C PHE A 153 -14.64 10.58 -6.59
N ARG A 154 -13.68 11.46 -6.36
CA ARG A 154 -13.31 11.84 -4.98
C ARG A 154 -14.49 12.44 -4.22
N GLN A 155 -15.29 13.30 -4.84
CA GLN A 155 -16.47 13.88 -4.19
C GLN A 155 -17.53 12.81 -3.87
N HIS A 156 -17.71 11.83 -4.73
CA HIS A 156 -18.57 10.67 -4.47
C HIS A 156 -18.10 9.89 -3.24
N LEU A 157 -16.81 9.57 -3.13
CA LEU A 157 -16.25 8.91 -1.95
C LEU A 157 -16.47 9.71 -0.68
N VAL A 158 -16.28 11.04 -0.73
CA VAL A 158 -16.55 11.93 0.41
C VAL A 158 -18.04 11.95 0.79
N ALA A 159 -18.93 11.93 -0.19
CA ALA A 159 -20.37 11.89 0.06
C ALA A 159 -20.78 10.57 0.74
N LEU A 160 -20.24 9.44 0.29
CA LEU A 160 -20.46 8.13 0.90
C LEU A 160 -19.93 8.09 2.34
N ALA A 161 -18.72 8.60 2.56
CA ALA A 161 -18.12 8.65 3.90
C ALA A 161 -19.00 9.43 4.87
N LYS A 162 -19.51 10.60 4.44
CA LYS A 162 -20.42 11.42 5.25
C LYS A 162 -21.77 10.74 5.51
N ALA A 163 -22.36 10.13 4.48
CA ALA A 163 -23.67 9.48 4.59
C ALA A 163 -23.63 8.26 5.52
N GLN A 164 -22.52 7.56 5.60
CA GLN A 164 -22.34 6.37 6.41
C GLN A 164 -21.52 6.59 7.69
N GLU A 165 -21.22 7.84 8.02
CA GLU A 165 -20.44 8.21 9.21
C GLU A 165 -19.09 7.45 9.28
N ILE A 166 -18.40 7.35 8.13
CA ILE A 166 -17.08 6.75 8.05
C ILE A 166 -16.04 7.83 8.33
N PRO A 167 -15.16 7.65 9.32
CA PRO A 167 -14.10 8.63 9.59
C PRO A 167 -13.09 8.64 8.44
N TYR A 168 -12.84 9.81 7.86
CA TYR A 168 -11.94 9.98 6.72
C TYR A 168 -11.11 11.24 6.79
N LYS A 169 -10.00 11.26 6.06
CA LYS A 169 -9.16 12.43 5.78
C LYS A 169 -8.96 12.60 4.28
N LEU A 170 -8.82 13.85 3.86
CA LEU A 170 -8.38 14.21 2.52
C LEU A 170 -6.93 14.64 2.58
N ASP A 171 -6.09 14.11 1.67
CA ASP A 171 -4.67 14.38 1.72
C ASP A 171 -4.02 14.48 0.33
N ILE A 172 -2.80 15.00 0.29
CA ILE A 172 -1.97 15.16 -0.90
C ILE A 172 -0.61 14.54 -0.61
N TYR A 173 -0.14 13.64 -1.49
CA TYR A 173 1.14 12.95 -1.34
C TYR A 173 2.14 13.39 -2.40
N PRO A 174 3.16 14.18 -2.05
CA PRO A 174 4.08 14.76 -3.05
C PRO A 174 5.02 13.75 -3.73
N PHE A 175 5.28 12.59 -3.09
CA PHE A 175 6.23 11.56 -3.57
C PHE A 175 5.59 10.19 -3.63
N TYR A 176 4.38 10.11 -4.14
CA TYR A 176 3.54 8.93 -4.15
C TYR A 176 3.04 8.65 -5.55
N GLY A 177 2.87 7.40 -5.90
CA GLY A 177 2.13 6.91 -7.05
C GLY A 177 1.30 5.71 -6.65
N SER A 178 0.35 5.29 -7.47
CA SER A 178 -0.48 4.12 -7.26
C SER A 178 -0.73 3.39 -8.55
N ASP A 179 -1.29 2.20 -8.48
CA ASP A 179 -1.76 1.47 -9.66
C ASP A 179 -2.74 2.30 -10.50
N ALA A 180 -3.57 3.15 -9.88
CA ALA A 180 -4.48 4.03 -10.62
C ALA A 180 -3.72 5.09 -11.42
N SER A 181 -2.69 5.72 -10.86
CA SER A 181 -1.84 6.67 -11.59
C SER A 181 -0.98 5.98 -12.64
N ALA A 182 -0.51 4.77 -12.38
CA ALA A 182 0.19 3.95 -13.37
C ALA A 182 -0.70 3.58 -14.56
N ALA A 183 -1.96 3.22 -14.33
CA ALA A 183 -2.95 2.95 -15.36
C ALA A 183 -3.18 4.17 -16.28
N MET A 184 -3.37 5.36 -15.69
CA MET A 184 -3.52 6.61 -16.44
C MET A 184 -2.28 6.92 -17.29
N SER A 185 -1.09 6.75 -16.73
CA SER A 185 0.17 6.95 -17.45
C SER A 185 0.36 5.97 -18.60
N ALA A 186 -0.23 4.78 -18.51
CA ALA A 186 -0.23 3.77 -19.57
C ALA A 186 -1.31 3.99 -20.65
N GLY A 187 -2.17 5.01 -20.51
CA GLY A 187 -3.18 5.38 -21.47
C GLY A 187 -4.59 4.83 -21.19
N ALA A 188 -4.85 4.35 -19.98
CA ALA A 188 -6.21 3.99 -19.59
C ALA A 188 -7.08 5.27 -19.48
N GLU A 189 -8.25 5.25 -20.09
CA GLU A 189 -9.20 6.37 -20.03
C GLU A 189 -10.32 6.04 -19.03
N VAL A 190 -10.02 6.21 -17.75
CA VAL A 190 -10.92 5.86 -16.64
C VAL A 190 -11.02 7.00 -15.64
N LYS A 191 -12.14 7.12 -14.94
CA LYS A 191 -12.20 7.94 -13.72
C LYS A 191 -11.42 7.20 -12.64
N HIS A 192 -10.38 7.82 -12.10
CA HIS A 192 -9.49 7.16 -11.13
C HIS A 192 -9.54 7.80 -9.75
N ALA A 193 -9.42 7.00 -8.72
CA ALA A 193 -9.34 7.43 -7.33
C ALA A 193 -8.39 6.53 -6.54
N LEU A 194 -8.00 7.02 -5.36
CA LEU A 194 -7.15 6.31 -4.43
C LEU A 194 -7.66 6.53 -3.01
N LEU A 195 -7.80 5.46 -2.25
CA LEU A 195 -8.03 5.48 -0.82
C LEU A 195 -7.27 4.35 -0.12
N GLY A 196 -7.10 4.46 1.19
CA GLY A 196 -6.47 3.40 1.96
C GLY A 196 -6.32 3.70 3.44
N ALA A 197 -5.82 2.72 4.17
CA ALA A 197 -5.52 2.88 5.59
C ALA A 197 -4.29 3.78 5.79
N GLY A 198 -4.32 4.59 6.86
CA GLY A 198 -3.17 5.40 7.23
C GLY A 198 -2.04 4.52 7.76
N ILE A 199 -0.89 4.57 7.12
CA ILE A 199 0.30 3.79 7.47
C ILE A 199 1.47 4.72 7.76
N GLU A 200 2.08 4.51 8.92
CA GLU A 200 3.32 5.17 9.32
C GLU A 200 4.53 4.37 8.83
N SER A 201 5.54 5.08 8.35
CA SER A 201 6.84 4.49 7.94
C SER A 201 6.74 3.46 6.82
N SER A 202 5.89 3.71 5.79
CA SER A 202 5.81 2.86 4.60
C SER A 202 7.19 2.55 4.01
N HIS A 203 7.34 1.37 3.43
CA HIS A 203 8.61 0.79 2.94
C HIS A 203 9.66 0.53 4.05
N SER A 204 9.25 0.54 5.33
CA SER A 204 10.13 0.21 6.46
C SER A 204 9.49 -0.82 7.39
N TYR A 205 9.58 -0.66 8.71
CA TYR A 205 8.79 -1.40 9.69
C TYR A 205 7.59 -0.55 10.06
N GLU A 206 6.45 -0.90 9.52
CA GLU A 206 5.27 -0.08 9.42
C GLU A 206 4.35 -0.23 10.62
N ARG A 207 3.46 0.75 10.77
CA ARG A 207 2.47 0.79 11.84
C ARG A 207 1.17 1.39 11.35
N THR A 208 0.06 0.78 11.76
CA THR A 208 -1.31 1.31 11.60
C THR A 208 -2.17 0.90 12.79
N HIS A 209 -3.43 1.28 12.79
CA HIS A 209 -4.43 0.88 13.79
C HIS A 209 -5.62 0.20 13.13
N LEU A 210 -6.25 -0.72 13.86
CA LEU A 210 -7.44 -1.44 13.38
C LEU A 210 -8.58 -0.50 12.96
N ASP A 211 -8.72 0.66 13.61
CA ASP A 211 -9.76 1.65 13.26
C ASP A 211 -9.62 2.13 11.82
N SER A 212 -8.39 2.43 11.37
CA SER A 212 -8.13 2.83 9.98
C SER A 212 -8.41 1.70 8.99
N VAL A 213 -8.04 0.47 9.34
CA VAL A 213 -8.33 -0.72 8.51
C VAL A 213 -9.83 -0.93 8.36
N VAL A 214 -10.59 -0.83 9.46
CA VAL A 214 -12.06 -0.94 9.46
C VAL A 214 -12.72 0.21 8.71
N ALA A 215 -12.23 1.45 8.89
CA ALA A 215 -12.73 2.60 8.14
C ALA A 215 -12.51 2.43 6.63
N THR A 216 -11.35 1.90 6.24
CA THR A 216 -11.03 1.61 4.84
C THR A 216 -11.94 0.49 4.28
N GLU A 217 -12.12 -0.62 5.00
CA GLU A 217 -13.02 -1.69 4.57
C GLU A 217 -14.45 -1.19 4.39
N ARG A 218 -14.98 -0.40 5.34
CA ARG A 218 -16.31 0.21 5.25
C ARG A 218 -16.42 1.17 4.06
N MET A 219 -15.35 1.91 3.75
CA MET A 219 -15.35 2.84 2.62
C MET A 219 -15.37 2.11 1.28
N VAL A 220 -14.57 1.05 1.14
CA VAL A 220 -14.58 0.19 -0.05
C VAL A 220 -15.94 -0.49 -0.21
N ASP A 221 -16.50 -1.05 0.86
CA ASP A 221 -17.84 -1.68 0.85
C ASP A 221 -18.94 -0.69 0.44
N ALA A 222 -18.89 0.54 0.97
CA ALA A 222 -19.83 1.60 0.62
C ALA A 222 -19.76 1.97 -0.86
N TYR A 223 -18.56 2.11 -1.40
CA TYR A 223 -18.33 2.38 -2.81
C TYR A 223 -18.82 1.23 -3.71
N LEU A 224 -18.48 -0.01 -3.39
CA LEU A 224 -18.86 -1.17 -4.17
C LEU A 224 -20.38 -1.39 -4.25
N LYS A 225 -21.13 -0.87 -3.29
CA LYS A 225 -22.60 -0.90 -3.23
C LYS A 225 -23.27 0.35 -3.79
N SER A 226 -22.49 1.33 -4.24
CA SER A 226 -23.00 2.57 -4.85
C SER A 226 -23.10 2.47 -6.37
N ASP A 227 -23.80 3.44 -6.97
CA ASP A 227 -23.79 3.62 -8.42
C ASP A 227 -22.47 4.20 -8.89
N LEU A 228 -22.17 4.05 -10.19
CA LEU A 228 -21.03 4.70 -10.82
C LEU A 228 -21.15 6.22 -10.77
N VAL A 229 -20.03 6.88 -10.81
CA VAL A 229 -19.96 8.35 -10.85
C VAL A 229 -20.37 8.86 -12.23
N ASP A 230 -21.27 9.82 -12.28
CA ASP A 230 -21.74 10.47 -13.52
C ASP A 230 -20.63 11.24 -14.29
#